data_b58a3209c903e7c76410273f0055a5ea
#
_entry.id   b58a3209c903e7c76410273f0055a5ea
#
_cell.length_a   1.000
_cell.length_b   1.000
_cell.length_c   1.000
_cell.angle_alpha   90.00
_cell.angle_beta   90.00
_cell.angle_gamma   90.00
#
_symmetry.space_group_name_H-M   'P 1'
#
loop_
_entity.id
_entity.type
_entity.pdbx_description
1 polymer ?
#
loop_
_entity_poly.entity_id
_entity_poly.type
_entity_poly.pdbx_seq_one_letter_code
_entity_poly.pdbx_strand_id
1 'polypeptide(L)'
;ISVLTLGPGHVLNDAFGHSAIRVKDPVYKFDIVFDYGRYDFESEGFYLKFVQGQLNYEVGQSEFDDFFDQYQYQNRSITEQVLNLSTVQKTAFYSLLKENIKTENKTYPYDFFYNNCATKIKEGIETTLNSPLVYDPSETFEQLSFRNLIRSDLNQNSWGSFGIDIALGSKIDQIASIEEHLFLPKYVFQLLENSRTKTTNTPLVAETKNLNPS
;
A
#
# COMPACT_ATOMS: atom_id res chain seq x y z
N ILE A 1 11.10 -10.90 4.37
CA ILE A 1 10.33 -9.85 3.67
C ILE A 1 8.99 -9.72 4.36
N SER A 2 8.54 -8.50 4.57
CA SER A 2 7.27 -8.19 5.22
C SER A 2 6.59 -6.99 4.56
N VAL A 3 5.28 -6.89 4.76
CA VAL A 3 4.47 -5.73 4.40
C VAL A 3 4.35 -4.85 5.64
N LEU A 4 4.63 -3.57 5.49
CA LEU A 4 4.38 -2.55 6.50
C LEU A 4 3.09 -1.83 6.15
N THR A 5 2.19 -1.72 7.12
CA THR A 5 1.00 -0.88 7.04
C THR A 5 1.11 0.23 8.06
N LEU A 6 1.02 1.46 7.55
CA LEU A 6 1.14 2.67 8.34
C LEU A 6 -0.23 3.31 8.47
N GLY A 7 -0.62 3.61 9.70
CA GLY A 7 -1.90 4.25 9.98
C GLY A 7 -2.03 5.63 9.33
N PRO A 8 -3.25 6.19 9.32
CA PRO A 8 -3.50 7.52 8.77
C PRO A 8 -2.72 8.61 9.50
N GLY A 9 -2.40 9.67 8.78
CA GLY A 9 -1.84 10.89 9.33
C GLY A 9 -2.88 12.00 9.47
N HIS A 10 -2.43 13.21 9.78
CA HIS A 10 -3.31 14.34 10.08
C HIS A 10 -3.61 15.23 8.86
N VAL A 11 -2.87 15.07 7.78
CA VAL A 11 -3.07 15.85 6.54
C VAL A 11 -3.78 15.01 5.48
N LEU A 12 -4.43 15.67 4.54
CA LEU A 12 -5.25 15.01 3.51
C LEU A 12 -4.50 13.93 2.73
N ASN A 13 -3.22 14.18 2.45
CA ASN A 13 -2.41 13.29 1.62
C ASN A 13 -2.04 11.97 2.29
N ASP A 14 -2.06 11.92 3.62
CA ASP A 14 -1.77 10.73 4.42
C ASP A 14 -2.97 10.18 5.20
N ALA A 15 -4.16 10.76 4.95
CA ALA A 15 -5.41 10.35 5.59
C ALA A 15 -5.77 8.87 5.36
N PHE A 16 -5.32 8.30 4.26
CA PHE A 16 -5.58 6.90 3.90
C PHE A 16 -4.54 5.92 4.43
N GLY A 17 -3.52 6.41 5.14
CA GLY A 17 -2.40 5.60 5.54
C GLY A 17 -1.39 5.36 4.42
N HIS A 18 -0.52 4.37 4.58
CA HIS A 18 0.48 4.02 3.58
C HIS A 18 0.84 2.53 3.67
N SER A 19 1.35 1.95 2.57
CA SER A 19 1.86 0.58 2.54
C SER A 19 3.26 0.55 1.94
N ALA A 20 4.13 -0.27 2.53
CA ALA A 20 5.51 -0.43 2.09
C ALA A 20 5.98 -1.89 2.23
N ILE A 21 7.09 -2.23 1.61
CA ILE A 21 7.72 -3.55 1.72
C ILE A 21 9.05 -3.41 2.44
N ARG A 22 9.22 -4.14 3.54
CA ARG A 22 10.48 -4.24 4.28
C ARG A 22 11.23 -5.49 3.86
N VAL A 23 12.52 -5.36 3.59
CA VAL A 23 13.42 -6.45 3.35
C VAL A 23 14.53 -6.40 4.39
N LYS A 24 14.49 -7.36 5.33
CA LYS A 24 15.50 -7.52 6.36
C LYS A 24 16.33 -8.77 6.11
N ASP A 25 17.63 -8.62 6.04
CA ASP A 25 18.57 -9.72 5.91
C ASP A 25 19.63 -9.67 7.02
N PRO A 26 19.54 -10.56 8.02
CA PRO A 26 20.50 -10.60 9.12
C PRO A 26 21.88 -11.10 8.72
N VAL A 27 21.99 -11.85 7.59
CA VAL A 27 23.25 -12.38 7.09
C VAL A 27 24.08 -11.29 6.41
N TYR A 28 23.44 -10.55 5.50
CA TYR A 28 24.05 -9.42 4.80
C TYR A 28 23.95 -8.11 5.59
N LYS A 29 23.30 -8.11 6.76
CA LYS A 29 23.19 -6.97 7.71
C LYS A 29 22.59 -5.73 7.07
N PHE A 30 21.50 -5.87 6.33
CA PHE A 30 20.71 -4.74 5.87
C PHE A 30 19.24 -4.86 6.30
N ASP A 31 18.59 -3.73 6.47
CA ASP A 31 17.18 -3.61 6.83
C ASP A 31 16.62 -2.39 6.10
N ILE A 32 15.96 -2.62 4.99
CA ILE A 32 15.55 -1.58 4.04
C ILE A 32 14.07 -1.65 3.73
N VAL A 33 13.49 -0.51 3.41
CA VAL A 33 12.09 -0.36 3.02
C VAL A 33 12.01 0.14 1.59
N PHE A 34 11.14 -0.51 0.81
CA PHE A 34 10.73 -0.05 -0.50
C PHE A 34 9.31 0.48 -0.39
N ASP A 35 9.09 1.71 -0.78
CA ASP A 35 7.78 2.34 -0.77
C ASP A 35 7.45 2.96 -2.12
N TYR A 36 6.25 2.69 -2.59
CA TYR A 36 5.69 3.26 -3.81
C TYR A 36 4.85 4.48 -3.44
N GLY A 37 4.72 5.41 -4.36
CA GLY A 37 3.89 6.59 -4.13
C GLY A 37 4.67 7.82 -3.70
N ARG A 38 5.99 7.84 -3.87
CA ARG A 38 6.80 9.04 -3.68
C ARG A 38 6.52 10.02 -4.82
N TYR A 39 6.33 11.27 -4.48
CA TYR A 39 6.05 12.33 -5.46
C TYR A 39 6.51 13.68 -4.91
N ASP A 40 6.63 14.64 -5.83
CA ASP A 40 6.99 16.01 -5.53
C ASP A 40 5.75 16.90 -5.52
N PHE A 41 5.29 17.30 -4.34
CA PHE A 41 4.16 18.23 -4.16
C PHE A 41 4.44 19.64 -4.68
N GLU A 42 5.71 20.03 -4.79
CA GLU A 42 6.12 21.36 -5.27
C GLU A 42 6.11 21.43 -6.80
N SER A 43 5.87 20.29 -7.47
CA SER A 43 5.78 20.26 -8.92
C SER A 43 4.65 21.16 -9.42
N GLU A 44 4.94 21.98 -10.42
CA GLU A 44 3.99 22.94 -10.99
C GLU A 44 2.71 22.24 -11.48
N GLY A 45 1.55 22.77 -11.01
CA GLY A 45 0.24 22.23 -11.37
C GLY A 45 -0.10 20.87 -10.75
N PHE A 46 0.55 20.46 -9.65
CA PHE A 46 0.35 19.17 -8.98
C PHE A 46 -1.12 18.77 -8.87
N TYR A 47 -1.97 19.60 -8.24
CA TYR A 47 -3.38 19.26 -8.03
C TYR A 47 -4.18 19.09 -9.32
N LEU A 48 -3.88 19.90 -10.34
CA LEU A 48 -4.52 19.79 -11.65
C LEU A 48 -4.11 18.47 -12.33
N LYS A 49 -2.83 18.16 -12.33
CA LYS A 49 -2.30 16.89 -12.88
C LYS A 49 -2.86 15.67 -12.13
N PHE A 50 -2.99 15.79 -10.79
CA PHE A 50 -3.61 14.73 -9.96
C PHE A 50 -5.05 14.44 -10.42
N VAL A 51 -5.89 15.47 -10.51
CA VAL A 51 -7.29 15.33 -10.96
C VAL A 51 -7.38 14.80 -12.40
N GLN A 52 -6.42 15.12 -13.25
CA GLN A 52 -6.34 14.64 -14.63
C GLN A 52 -5.73 13.23 -14.76
N GLY A 53 -5.27 12.61 -13.67
CA GLY A 53 -4.56 11.33 -13.71
C GLY A 53 -3.21 11.38 -14.46
N GLN A 54 -2.56 12.52 -14.47
CA GLN A 54 -1.31 12.76 -15.21
C GLN A 54 -0.07 12.85 -14.32
N LEU A 55 -0.19 12.44 -13.04
CA LEU A 55 0.94 12.43 -12.13
C LEU A 55 1.75 11.14 -12.27
N ASN A 56 3.04 11.32 -12.41
CA ASN A 56 4.00 10.25 -12.25
C ASN A 56 4.49 10.22 -10.80
N TYR A 57 4.45 9.05 -10.20
CA TYR A 57 4.98 8.77 -8.89
C TYR A 57 6.20 7.87 -9.01
N GLU A 58 6.99 7.79 -7.96
CA GLU A 58 8.19 6.98 -7.94
C GLU A 58 8.14 5.94 -6.82
N VAL A 59 8.83 4.82 -7.04
CA VAL A 59 9.24 3.93 -5.97
C VAL A 59 10.59 4.37 -5.42
N GLY A 60 10.74 4.35 -4.11
CA GLY A 60 11.99 4.67 -3.44
C GLY A 60 12.44 3.60 -2.47
N GLN A 61 13.64 3.77 -1.97
CA GLN A 61 14.26 2.93 -0.94
C GLN A 61 14.75 3.82 0.21
N SER A 62 14.59 3.34 1.45
CA SER A 62 15.13 3.97 2.67
C SER A 62 15.68 2.90 3.61
N GLU A 63 16.59 3.26 4.51
CA GLU A 63 16.90 2.42 5.67
C GLU A 63 15.65 2.32 6.56
N PHE A 64 15.46 1.14 7.19
CA PHE A 64 14.27 0.90 8.02
C PHE A 64 14.20 1.85 9.21
N ASP A 65 15.32 2.12 9.87
CA ASP A 65 15.35 2.98 11.06
C ASP A 65 14.93 4.42 10.71
N ASP A 66 15.43 4.99 9.60
CA ASP A 66 15.03 6.31 9.12
C ASP A 66 13.53 6.36 8.78
N PHE A 67 13.03 5.31 8.10
CA PHE A 67 11.63 5.18 7.75
C PHE A 67 10.75 5.07 9.00
N PHE A 68 11.15 4.25 9.98
CA PHE A 68 10.44 4.06 11.22
C PHE A 68 10.37 5.36 12.04
N ASP A 69 11.50 6.04 12.23
CA ASP A 69 11.60 7.27 13.00
C ASP A 69 10.72 8.38 12.41
N GLN A 70 10.65 8.48 11.08
CA GLN A 70 9.78 9.44 10.39
C GLN A 70 8.31 9.25 10.79
N TYR A 71 7.80 8.02 10.75
CA TYR A 71 6.39 7.72 11.08
C TYR A 71 6.13 7.75 12.59
N GLN A 72 7.09 7.36 13.40
CA GLN A 72 7.01 7.50 14.85
C GLN A 72 6.91 8.98 15.26
N TYR A 73 7.72 9.85 14.65
CA TYR A 73 7.64 11.31 14.88
C TYR A 73 6.27 11.88 14.50
N GLN A 74 5.64 11.35 13.48
CA GLN A 74 4.27 11.72 13.08
C GLN A 74 3.17 11.08 13.95
N ASN A 75 3.54 10.30 14.97
CA ASN A 75 2.63 9.54 15.84
C ASN A 75 1.65 8.64 15.04
N ARG A 76 2.14 7.99 13.99
CA ARG A 76 1.36 7.05 13.15
C ARG A 76 1.67 5.62 13.55
N SER A 77 0.64 4.78 13.59
CA SER A 77 0.84 3.35 13.86
C SER A 77 1.61 2.67 12.73
N ILE A 78 2.40 1.67 13.10
CA ILE A 78 3.16 0.83 12.15
C ILE A 78 2.92 -0.63 12.52
N THR A 79 2.32 -1.37 11.60
CA THR A 79 2.10 -2.82 11.72
C THR A 79 2.90 -3.54 10.64
N GLU A 80 3.54 -4.64 11.00
CA GLU A 80 4.34 -5.48 10.12
C GLU A 80 3.71 -6.85 9.96
N GLN A 81 3.46 -7.29 8.73
CA GLN A 81 3.02 -8.64 8.38
C GLN A 81 4.17 -9.37 7.67
N VAL A 82 4.78 -10.33 8.35
CA VAL A 82 5.88 -11.14 7.81
C VAL A 82 5.31 -12.15 6.82
N LEU A 83 5.79 -12.12 5.58
CA LEU A 83 5.30 -13.00 4.52
C LEU A 83 5.92 -14.41 4.59
N ASN A 84 5.07 -15.41 4.43
CA ASN A 84 5.43 -16.82 4.40
C ASN A 84 5.99 -17.21 3.02
N LEU A 85 7.18 -16.72 2.71
CA LEU A 85 7.87 -16.94 1.44
C LEU A 85 9.04 -17.92 1.61
N SER A 86 9.21 -18.81 0.65
CA SER A 86 10.42 -19.62 0.52
C SER A 86 11.65 -18.74 0.20
N THR A 87 12.85 -19.27 0.40
CA THR A 87 14.08 -18.54 0.07
C THR A 87 14.13 -18.11 -1.40
N VAL A 88 13.66 -18.98 -2.32
CA VAL A 88 13.59 -18.65 -3.75
C VAL A 88 12.66 -17.48 -4.01
N GLN A 89 11.47 -17.49 -3.39
CA GLN A 89 10.50 -16.42 -3.51
C GLN A 89 11.01 -15.10 -2.89
N LYS A 90 11.69 -15.17 -1.73
CA LYS A 90 12.32 -13.98 -1.12
C LYS A 90 13.35 -13.36 -2.05
N THR A 91 14.19 -14.19 -2.67
CA THR A 91 15.20 -13.71 -3.63
C THR A 91 14.55 -13.10 -4.86
N ALA A 92 13.51 -13.74 -5.41
CA ALA A 92 12.76 -13.22 -6.55
C ALA A 92 12.08 -11.88 -6.24
N PHE A 93 11.45 -11.77 -5.07
CA PHE A 93 10.80 -10.52 -4.65
C PHE A 93 11.81 -9.38 -4.47
N TYR A 94 12.92 -9.66 -3.80
CA TYR A 94 13.98 -8.67 -3.64
C TYR A 94 14.55 -8.23 -5.00
N SER A 95 14.76 -9.15 -5.92
CA SER A 95 15.21 -8.84 -7.28
C SER A 95 14.21 -7.97 -8.03
N LEU A 96 12.91 -8.24 -7.91
CA LEU A 96 11.84 -7.42 -8.48
C LEU A 96 11.90 -5.99 -7.92
N LEU A 97 12.02 -5.82 -6.60
CA LEU A 97 12.11 -4.52 -5.96
C LEU A 97 13.36 -3.75 -6.41
N LYS A 98 14.50 -4.44 -6.52
CA LYS A 98 15.75 -3.83 -7.03
C LYS A 98 15.65 -3.43 -8.50
N GLU A 99 14.89 -4.16 -9.31
CA GLU A 99 14.61 -3.78 -10.68
C GLU A 99 13.73 -2.53 -10.75
N ASN A 100 12.70 -2.47 -9.89
CA ASN A 100 11.75 -1.36 -9.88
C ASN A 100 12.37 -0.02 -9.45
N ILE A 101 13.41 -0.02 -8.61
CA ILE A 101 14.08 1.24 -8.19
C ILE A 101 15.15 1.74 -9.17
N LYS A 102 15.44 1.03 -10.27
CA LYS A 102 16.35 1.54 -11.28
C LYS A 102 15.78 2.82 -11.91
N THR A 103 16.66 3.73 -12.28
CA THR A 103 16.28 5.05 -12.81
C THR A 103 15.29 4.97 -13.96
N GLU A 104 15.44 3.99 -14.84
CA GLU A 104 14.56 3.74 -15.98
C GLU A 104 13.19 3.15 -15.61
N ASN A 105 13.05 2.54 -14.42
CA ASN A 105 11.84 1.80 -14.01
C ASN A 105 11.11 2.44 -12.83
N LYS A 106 11.77 3.32 -12.06
CA LYS A 106 11.24 3.81 -10.78
C LYS A 106 9.99 4.67 -10.90
N THR A 107 9.79 5.29 -12.06
CA THR A 107 8.68 6.21 -12.31
C THR A 107 7.50 5.46 -12.94
N TYR A 108 6.31 5.66 -12.42
CA TYR A 108 5.10 5.01 -12.91
C TYR A 108 3.89 5.96 -12.90
N PRO A 109 2.91 5.78 -13.82
CA PRO A 109 1.68 6.57 -13.79
C PRO A 109 0.85 6.19 -12.58
N TYR A 110 0.50 7.16 -11.76
CA TYR A 110 -0.30 6.95 -10.57
C TYR A 110 -1.79 6.89 -10.91
N ASP A 111 -2.47 5.92 -10.33
CA ASP A 111 -3.93 5.85 -10.29
C ASP A 111 -4.36 5.56 -8.85
N PHE A 112 -5.25 6.39 -8.31
CA PHE A 112 -5.67 6.30 -6.91
C PHE A 112 -6.30 4.95 -6.57
N PHE A 113 -7.01 4.32 -7.50
CA PHE A 113 -7.70 3.05 -7.27
C PHE A 113 -6.89 1.82 -7.72
N TYR A 114 -6.14 1.95 -8.81
CA TYR A 114 -5.59 0.79 -9.51
C TYR A 114 -4.06 0.75 -9.61
N ASN A 115 -3.38 1.86 -9.28
CA ASN A 115 -1.91 1.92 -9.39
C ASN A 115 -1.29 2.84 -8.34
N ASN A 116 -1.43 2.48 -7.06
CA ASN A 116 -0.94 3.22 -5.90
C ASN A 116 -0.03 2.38 -5.00
N CYS A 117 0.40 2.91 -3.84
CA CYS A 117 1.28 2.19 -2.91
C CYS A 117 0.68 0.86 -2.44
N ALA A 118 -0.62 0.80 -2.20
CA ALA A 118 -1.31 -0.39 -1.70
C ALA A 118 -1.47 -1.46 -2.79
N THR A 119 -1.92 -1.08 -3.99
CA THR A 119 -2.08 -2.01 -5.11
C THR A 119 -0.75 -2.58 -5.60
N LYS A 120 0.35 -1.79 -5.51
CA LYS A 120 1.70 -2.25 -5.83
C LYS A 120 2.21 -3.35 -4.88
N ILE A 121 1.75 -3.37 -3.63
CA ILE A 121 2.06 -4.47 -2.70
C ILE A 121 1.47 -5.79 -3.23
N LYS A 122 0.19 -5.78 -3.57
CA LYS A 122 -0.50 -6.94 -4.15
C LYS A 122 0.20 -7.42 -5.42
N GLU A 123 0.42 -6.51 -6.37
CA GLU A 123 1.09 -6.82 -7.65
C GLU A 123 2.46 -7.47 -7.44
N GLY A 124 3.28 -6.93 -6.55
CA GLY A 124 4.61 -7.47 -6.22
C GLY A 124 4.55 -8.87 -5.61
N ILE A 125 3.60 -9.10 -4.71
CA ILE A 125 3.38 -10.42 -4.09
C ILE A 125 2.95 -11.45 -5.14
N GLU A 126 1.90 -11.16 -5.91
CA GLU A 126 1.35 -12.09 -6.91
C GLU A 126 2.36 -12.39 -8.03
N THR A 127 3.10 -11.38 -8.48
CA THR A 127 4.19 -11.57 -9.45
C THR A 127 5.27 -12.50 -8.90
N THR A 128 5.67 -12.31 -7.65
CA THR A 128 6.70 -13.13 -7.00
C THR A 128 6.24 -14.58 -6.80
N LEU A 129 4.99 -14.77 -6.44
CA LEU A 129 4.40 -16.10 -6.20
C LEU A 129 4.06 -16.82 -7.51
N ASN A 130 3.98 -16.10 -8.62
CA ASN A 130 3.42 -16.57 -9.89
C ASN A 130 2.04 -17.23 -9.66
N SER A 131 1.25 -16.67 -8.76
CA SER A 131 -0.06 -17.17 -8.34
C SER A 131 -0.91 -16.03 -7.80
N PRO A 132 -2.17 -15.95 -8.20
CA PRO A 132 -3.11 -15.05 -7.56
C PRO A 132 -3.34 -15.44 -6.11
N LEU A 133 -3.71 -14.45 -5.30
CA LEU A 133 -4.13 -14.66 -3.92
C LEU A 133 -5.62 -15.00 -3.85
N VAL A 134 -5.97 -15.78 -2.85
CA VAL A 134 -7.36 -15.99 -2.43
C VAL A 134 -7.54 -15.26 -1.11
N TYR A 135 -8.44 -14.31 -1.11
CA TYR A 135 -8.78 -13.52 0.06
C TYR A 135 -9.93 -14.20 0.80
N ASP A 136 -9.75 -14.39 2.10
CA ASP A 136 -10.76 -14.93 3.00
C ASP A 136 -11.11 -13.85 4.05
N PRO A 137 -11.97 -12.89 3.69
CA PRO A 137 -12.31 -11.78 4.57
C PRO A 137 -13.06 -12.29 5.80
N SER A 138 -12.94 -11.54 6.90
CA SER A 138 -13.70 -11.87 8.13
C SER A 138 -15.21 -11.81 7.91
N GLU A 139 -15.98 -12.50 8.75
CA GLU A 139 -17.46 -12.49 8.71
C GLU A 139 -18.05 -11.07 8.84
N THR A 140 -17.30 -10.15 9.42
CA THR A 140 -17.70 -8.74 9.59
C THR A 140 -17.25 -7.84 8.44
N PHE A 141 -16.65 -8.41 7.40
CA PHE A 141 -16.20 -7.62 6.25
C PHE A 141 -17.40 -7.18 5.40
N GLU A 142 -17.53 -5.87 5.24
CA GLU A 142 -18.56 -5.29 4.40
C GLU A 142 -17.98 -4.79 3.06
N GLN A 143 -18.59 -5.20 1.96
CA GLN A 143 -18.30 -4.60 0.66
C GLN A 143 -18.98 -3.23 0.56
N LEU A 144 -18.16 -2.20 0.48
CA LEU A 144 -18.61 -0.80 0.40
C LEU A 144 -18.43 -0.25 -1.02
N SER A 145 -19.14 0.82 -1.35
CA SER A 145 -18.83 1.59 -2.55
C SER A 145 -17.48 2.30 -2.38
N PHE A 146 -16.79 2.56 -3.50
CA PHE A 146 -15.57 3.35 -3.46
C PHE A 146 -15.76 4.69 -2.72
N ARG A 147 -16.90 5.34 -2.89
CA ARG A 147 -17.25 6.57 -2.16
C ARG A 147 -17.25 6.35 -0.65
N ASN A 148 -17.90 5.29 -0.18
CA ASN A 148 -17.97 5.02 1.26
C ASN A 148 -16.59 4.61 1.83
N LEU A 149 -15.79 3.89 1.05
CA LEU A 149 -14.41 3.56 1.39
C LEU A 149 -13.56 4.82 1.60
N ILE A 150 -13.65 5.78 0.67
CA ILE A 150 -12.92 7.05 0.76
C ILE A 150 -13.43 7.89 1.94
N ARG A 151 -14.75 8.00 2.09
CA ARG A 151 -15.38 8.82 3.15
C ARG A 151 -15.11 8.29 4.55
N SER A 152 -14.87 6.99 4.72
CA SER A 152 -14.57 6.41 6.03
C SER A 152 -13.25 6.93 6.63
N ASP A 153 -12.33 7.38 5.78
CA ASP A 153 -11.01 7.87 6.19
C ASP A 153 -10.86 9.39 6.10
N LEU A 154 -11.89 10.08 5.63
CA LEU A 154 -11.87 11.54 5.48
C LEU A 154 -12.83 12.23 6.46
N ASN A 155 -12.44 13.42 6.90
CA ASN A 155 -13.38 14.32 7.55
C ASN A 155 -14.42 14.82 6.52
N GLN A 156 -15.62 14.28 6.57
CA GLN A 156 -16.69 14.56 5.61
C GLN A 156 -17.11 16.05 5.57
N ASN A 157 -16.82 16.81 6.62
CA ASN A 157 -17.12 18.25 6.70
C ASN A 157 -15.96 19.13 6.21
N SER A 158 -14.99 18.56 5.48
CA SER A 158 -13.87 19.31 4.94
C SER A 158 -14.05 19.66 3.46
N TRP A 159 -13.49 20.79 3.05
CA TRP A 159 -13.40 21.17 1.63
C TRP A 159 -12.64 20.13 0.79
N GLY A 160 -11.67 19.43 1.39
CA GLY A 160 -10.92 18.36 0.75
C GLY A 160 -11.81 17.17 0.38
N SER A 161 -12.66 16.71 1.31
CA SER A 161 -13.61 15.63 1.07
C SER A 161 -14.64 16.01 -0.01
N PHE A 162 -15.17 17.23 0.05
CA PHE A 162 -16.09 17.75 -0.97
C PHE A 162 -15.44 17.82 -2.36
N GLY A 163 -14.20 18.29 -2.43
CA GLY A 163 -13.45 18.36 -3.68
C GLY A 163 -13.19 16.98 -4.30
N ILE A 164 -12.84 15.98 -3.48
CA ILE A 164 -12.65 14.60 -3.91
C ILE A 164 -13.97 14.01 -4.44
N ASP A 165 -15.06 14.19 -3.73
CA ASP A 165 -16.38 13.70 -4.14
C ASP A 165 -16.82 14.24 -5.51
N ILE A 166 -16.56 15.52 -5.78
CA ILE A 166 -16.86 16.14 -7.08
C ILE A 166 -15.91 15.62 -8.17
N ALA A 167 -14.61 15.59 -7.89
CA ALA A 167 -13.60 15.21 -8.86
C ALA A 167 -13.76 13.76 -9.37
N LEU A 168 -14.14 12.85 -8.47
CA LEU A 168 -14.32 11.44 -8.79
C LEU A 168 -15.70 11.10 -9.38
N GLY A 169 -16.70 11.97 -9.17
CA GLY A 169 -18.03 11.86 -9.77
C GLY A 169 -18.80 10.59 -9.39
N SER A 170 -19.70 10.14 -10.28
CA SER A 170 -20.56 8.98 -10.03
C SER A 170 -19.88 7.62 -10.21
N LYS A 171 -18.68 7.57 -10.77
CA LYS A 171 -17.95 6.31 -10.95
C LYS A 171 -17.64 5.61 -9.64
N ILE A 172 -17.49 6.39 -8.55
CA ILE A 172 -17.17 5.86 -7.23
C ILE A 172 -18.40 5.38 -6.42
N ASP A 173 -19.60 5.45 -6.99
CA ASP A 173 -20.83 4.92 -6.35
C ASP A 173 -20.98 3.40 -6.53
N GLN A 174 -20.16 2.78 -7.36
CA GLN A 174 -20.12 1.34 -7.54
C GLN A 174 -19.62 0.64 -6.28
N ILE A 175 -20.22 -0.52 -5.97
CA ILE A 175 -19.71 -1.41 -4.91
C ILE A 175 -18.37 -1.99 -5.36
N ALA A 176 -17.34 -1.78 -4.56
CA ALA A 176 -16.04 -2.38 -4.80
C ALA A 176 -16.06 -3.89 -4.49
N SER A 177 -15.46 -4.69 -5.33
CA SER A 177 -15.17 -6.10 -5.03
C SER A 177 -14.21 -6.22 -3.84
N ILE A 178 -14.11 -7.41 -3.24
CA ILE A 178 -13.15 -7.66 -2.15
C ILE A 178 -11.74 -7.20 -2.55
N GLU A 179 -11.32 -7.57 -3.76
CA GLU A 179 -9.98 -7.24 -4.27
C GLU A 179 -9.80 -5.75 -4.52
N GLU A 180 -10.84 -5.06 -4.96
CA GLU A 180 -10.79 -3.61 -5.18
C GLU A 180 -10.68 -2.80 -3.89
N HIS A 181 -11.01 -3.37 -2.70
CA HIS A 181 -10.72 -2.69 -1.42
C HIS A 181 -9.21 -2.50 -1.17
N LEU A 182 -8.36 -3.30 -1.83
CA LEU A 182 -6.89 -3.25 -1.68
C LEU A 182 -6.24 -1.95 -2.19
N PHE A 183 -7.01 -1.00 -2.74
CA PHE A 183 -6.45 0.32 -3.00
C PHE A 183 -6.17 1.12 -1.71
N LEU A 184 -6.76 0.72 -0.58
CA LEU A 184 -6.53 1.34 0.72
C LEU A 184 -5.61 0.49 1.60
N PRO A 185 -4.57 1.08 2.20
CA PRO A 185 -3.61 0.38 3.06
C PRO A 185 -4.23 -0.44 4.19
N LYS A 186 -5.29 0.05 4.83
CA LYS A 186 -6.00 -0.69 5.89
C LYS A 186 -6.60 -2.01 5.40
N TYR A 187 -7.07 -2.05 4.15
CA TYR A 187 -7.61 -3.28 3.58
C TYR A 187 -6.52 -4.20 3.04
N VAL A 188 -5.36 -3.66 2.65
CA VAL A 188 -4.17 -4.52 2.41
C VAL A 188 -3.86 -5.29 3.68
N PHE A 189 -3.77 -4.64 4.83
CA PHE A 189 -3.55 -5.30 6.11
C PHE A 189 -4.62 -6.36 6.41
N GLN A 190 -5.91 -5.98 6.36
CA GLN A 190 -7.00 -6.88 6.72
C GLN A 190 -7.12 -8.10 5.81
N LEU A 191 -6.97 -7.91 4.50
CA LEU A 191 -7.17 -8.97 3.53
C LEU A 191 -5.95 -9.88 3.38
N LEU A 192 -4.72 -9.37 3.56
CA LEU A 192 -3.53 -10.21 3.55
C LEU A 192 -3.47 -11.14 4.75
N GLU A 193 -3.97 -10.74 5.91
CA GLU A 193 -3.92 -11.52 7.15
C GLU A 193 -4.47 -12.95 6.97
N ASN A 194 -5.60 -13.08 6.29
CA ASN A 194 -6.27 -14.36 6.05
C ASN A 194 -6.09 -14.87 4.62
N SER A 195 -5.25 -14.22 3.82
CA SER A 195 -5.05 -14.63 2.43
C SER A 195 -4.20 -15.90 2.31
N ARG A 196 -4.42 -16.60 1.21
CA ARG A 196 -3.72 -17.83 0.85
C ARG A 196 -3.29 -17.79 -0.61
N THR A 197 -2.24 -18.50 -0.94
CA THR A 197 -1.87 -18.73 -2.33
C THR A 197 -2.88 -19.67 -2.97
N LYS A 198 -3.40 -19.32 -4.14
CA LYS A 198 -4.39 -20.14 -4.86
C LYS A 198 -3.82 -21.53 -5.22
N THR A 199 -2.55 -21.59 -5.59
CA THR A 199 -1.92 -22.82 -6.10
C THR A 199 -1.63 -23.85 -5.00
N THR A 200 -1.13 -23.41 -3.84
CA THR A 200 -0.70 -24.31 -2.76
C THR A 200 -1.59 -24.26 -1.53
N ASN A 201 -2.57 -23.36 -1.50
CA ASN A 201 -3.42 -23.09 -0.33
C ASN A 201 -2.63 -22.77 0.95
N THR A 202 -1.43 -22.18 0.79
CA THR A 202 -0.55 -21.83 1.91
C THR A 202 -0.91 -20.43 2.43
N PRO A 203 -1.05 -20.23 3.77
CA PRO A 203 -1.23 -18.89 4.34
C PRO A 203 -0.10 -17.94 3.90
N LEU A 204 -0.47 -16.74 3.48
CA LEU A 204 0.50 -15.74 3.02
C LEU A 204 1.26 -15.09 4.17
N VAL A 205 0.58 -14.80 5.27
CA VAL A 205 1.18 -14.17 6.46
C VAL A 205 1.59 -15.24 7.46
N ALA A 206 2.85 -15.17 7.89
CA ALA A 206 3.42 -16.07 8.90
C ALA A 206 3.31 -15.48 10.30
N GLU A 207 3.43 -14.17 10.44
CA GLU A 207 3.44 -13.47 11.73
C GLU A 207 3.03 -12.01 11.53
N THR A 208 2.25 -11.46 12.47
CA THR A 208 1.87 -10.04 12.51
C THR A 208 2.43 -9.40 13.77
N LYS A 209 3.08 -8.24 13.62
CA LYS A 209 3.72 -7.46 14.69
C LYS A 209 3.21 -6.04 14.69
N ASN A 210 2.93 -5.52 15.87
CA ASN A 210 2.73 -4.09 16.07
C ASN A 210 4.06 -3.46 16.46
N LEU A 211 4.65 -2.63 15.58
CA LEU A 211 5.95 -2.01 15.80
C LEU A 211 5.83 -0.66 16.49
N ASN A 212 4.76 0.08 16.22
CA ASN A 212 4.45 1.36 16.84
C ASN A 212 2.92 1.49 17.01
N PRO A 213 2.37 1.23 18.19
CA PRO A 213 0.97 1.50 18.47
C PRO A 213 0.76 3.03 18.55
N SER A 214 -0.25 3.54 17.84
CA SER A 214 -0.71 4.95 17.98
C SER A 214 -1.66 5.10 19.15
#